data_cdf1c068c8c0c5523e78933b00f3a737
#
_entry.id   cdf1c068c8c0c5523e78933b00f3a737
#
_cell.length_a   1.000
_cell.length_b   1.000
_cell.length_c   1.000
_cell.angle_alpha   90.00
_cell.angle_beta   90.00
_cell.angle_gamma   90.00
#
_symmetry.space_group_name_H-M   'P 1'
#
loop_
_entity.id
_entity.type
_entity.pdbx_description
1 polymer ?
#
loop_
_entity_poly.entity_id
_entity_poly.type
_entity_poly.pdbx_seq_one_letter_code
_entity_poly.pdbx_strand_id
1 'polypeptide(L)'
;MNDDDGDGNPPGVGFGALLREDLRVHDGDWTVPGFRVLFVHRFGNWRMGVRSRVLRAPLSLLYRRMYRKVRNKYGIDLEFSTKVGRRVQIHHQSGIIINGYCEIGDDCILRQSVTMGIRSLDDMTGAPTLGRGVDVGAGAVILGRITVGDGAQIGANAVVLEDVPPGALAVGVPARIIERAAPPGAAIEP
;
A
#
# COMPACT_ATOMS: atom_id res chain seq x y z
N MET A 1 -4.69 -17.10 -15.68
CA MET A 1 -4.62 -16.69 -14.28
C MET A 1 -3.42 -17.43 -13.73
N ASN A 2 -2.25 -16.76 -13.82
CA ASN A 2 -0.97 -17.37 -13.52
C ASN A 2 -0.88 -17.67 -12.01
N ASP A 3 -0.44 -18.90 -11.68
CA ASP A 3 -0.27 -19.40 -10.30
C ASP A 3 0.89 -18.70 -9.53
N ASP A 4 1.47 -17.64 -10.09
CA ASP A 4 2.62 -16.91 -9.54
C ASP A 4 2.21 -15.61 -8.80
N ASP A 5 0.92 -15.34 -8.65
CA ASP A 5 0.37 -14.19 -7.91
C ASP A 5 0.28 -14.48 -6.39
N GLY A 6 1.17 -15.28 -5.89
CA GLY A 6 1.25 -15.61 -4.48
C GLY A 6 2.30 -14.75 -3.80
N ASP A 7 1.87 -13.87 -3.05
CA ASP A 7 2.46 -13.25 -1.87
C ASP A 7 2.64 -11.72 -1.95
N GLY A 8 1.53 -10.99 -1.85
CA GLY A 8 1.55 -9.56 -1.54
C GLY A 8 2.11 -9.26 -0.15
N ASN A 9 2.53 -10.27 0.61
CA ASN A 9 3.27 -10.12 1.86
C ASN A 9 4.78 -10.14 1.60
N PRO A 10 5.58 -9.40 2.38
CA PRO A 10 7.03 -9.42 2.28
C PRO A 10 7.60 -10.83 2.45
N PRO A 11 8.53 -11.26 1.57
CA PRO A 11 9.10 -12.59 1.64
C PRO A 11 9.92 -12.78 2.93
N GLY A 12 9.95 -14.02 3.44
CA GLY A 12 10.75 -14.38 4.61
C GLY A 12 10.21 -13.93 5.97
N VAL A 13 9.09 -13.21 6.00
CA VAL A 13 8.47 -12.76 7.27
C VAL A 13 7.17 -13.52 7.51
N GLY A 14 7.09 -14.22 8.62
CA GLY A 14 5.88 -14.97 8.97
C GLY A 14 4.67 -14.07 9.26
N PHE A 15 3.47 -14.56 8.92
CA PHE A 15 2.20 -13.85 9.12
C PHE A 15 2.04 -13.20 10.51
N GLY A 16 2.34 -13.94 11.59
CA GLY A 16 2.22 -13.41 12.95
C GLY A 16 3.25 -12.31 13.27
N ALA A 17 4.42 -12.31 12.63
CA ALA A 17 5.40 -11.25 12.78
C ALA A 17 4.96 -9.97 12.08
N LEU A 18 4.43 -10.09 10.85
CA LEU A 18 3.84 -8.95 10.13
C LEU A 18 2.72 -8.30 10.92
N LEU A 19 1.81 -9.09 11.49
CA LEU A 19 0.70 -8.55 12.28
C LEU A 19 1.18 -7.80 13.53
N ARG A 20 2.25 -8.27 14.19
CA ARG A 20 2.81 -7.55 15.34
C ARG A 20 3.44 -6.22 14.94
N GLU A 21 4.10 -6.18 13.78
CA GLU A 21 4.67 -4.93 13.24
C GLU A 21 3.56 -3.96 12.85
N ASP A 22 2.57 -4.44 12.09
CA ASP A 22 1.43 -3.61 11.67
C ASP A 22 0.65 -3.07 12.90
N LEU A 23 0.48 -3.88 13.94
CA LEU A 23 -0.16 -3.43 15.19
C LEU A 23 0.68 -2.38 15.91
N ARG A 24 2.01 -2.56 15.97
CA ARG A 24 2.92 -1.62 16.65
C ARG A 24 2.89 -0.25 16.01
N VAL A 25 2.90 -0.17 14.67
CA VAL A 25 2.87 1.13 13.96
C VAL A 25 1.48 1.79 13.98
N HIS A 26 0.48 1.08 14.51
CA HIS A 26 -0.87 1.61 14.81
C HIS A 26 -1.10 1.71 16.33
N ASP A 27 -0.07 2.07 17.09
CA ASP A 27 -0.11 2.36 18.53
C ASP A 27 -0.62 1.19 19.42
N GLY A 28 -0.54 -0.04 18.91
CA GLY A 28 -1.06 -1.22 19.61
C GLY A 28 -2.58 -1.32 19.62
N ASP A 29 -3.28 -0.42 18.95
CA ASP A 29 -4.74 -0.42 18.90
C ASP A 29 -5.28 -1.24 17.72
N TRP A 30 -5.73 -2.45 18.03
CA TRP A 30 -6.36 -3.35 17.06
C TRP A 30 -7.73 -2.87 16.56
N THR A 31 -8.29 -1.80 17.13
CA THR A 31 -9.59 -1.26 16.72
C THR A 31 -9.50 -0.25 15.60
N VAL A 32 -8.34 0.33 15.36
CA VAL A 32 -8.15 1.31 14.28
C VAL A 32 -8.38 0.69 12.89
N PRO A 33 -9.06 1.41 11.99
CA PRO A 33 -9.37 0.92 10.64
C PRO A 33 -8.15 0.50 9.84
N GLY A 34 -7.06 1.26 9.88
CA GLY A 34 -5.82 0.97 9.16
C GLY A 34 -5.26 -0.41 9.50
N PHE A 35 -5.12 -0.72 10.79
CA PHE A 35 -4.68 -2.06 11.21
C PHE A 35 -5.65 -3.15 10.74
N ARG A 36 -6.96 -2.95 10.86
CA ARG A 36 -7.95 -3.95 10.46
C ARG A 36 -7.92 -4.26 8.97
N VAL A 37 -7.68 -3.26 8.14
CA VAL A 37 -7.53 -3.43 6.69
C VAL A 37 -6.26 -4.21 6.39
N LEU A 38 -5.13 -3.84 7.00
CA LEU A 38 -3.87 -4.57 6.85
C LEU A 38 -3.99 -6.02 7.35
N PHE A 39 -4.66 -6.25 8.48
CA PHE A 39 -4.95 -7.62 8.95
C PHE A 39 -5.66 -8.44 7.87
N VAL A 40 -6.71 -7.88 7.24
CA VAL A 40 -7.47 -8.58 6.20
C VAL A 40 -6.61 -8.82 4.96
N HIS A 41 -5.79 -7.83 4.57
CA HIS A 41 -4.85 -7.96 3.47
C HIS A 41 -3.82 -9.08 3.75
N ARG A 42 -3.15 -9.06 4.91
CA ARG A 42 -2.16 -10.09 5.32
C ARG A 42 -2.77 -11.48 5.35
N PHE A 43 -3.99 -11.61 5.91
CA PHE A 43 -4.73 -12.87 5.92
C PHE A 43 -5.07 -13.33 4.50
N GLY A 44 -5.45 -12.40 3.62
CA GLY A 44 -5.70 -12.64 2.21
C GLY A 44 -4.51 -13.29 1.51
N ASN A 45 -3.29 -12.81 1.78
CA ASN A 45 -2.06 -13.36 1.25
C ASN A 45 -1.69 -14.68 1.89
N TRP A 46 -1.67 -14.74 3.23
CA TRP A 46 -1.34 -15.95 3.97
C TRP A 46 -2.17 -17.17 3.51
N ARG A 47 -3.48 -16.98 3.28
CA ARG A 47 -4.36 -18.07 2.82
C ARG A 47 -3.95 -18.64 1.45
N MET A 48 -3.30 -17.84 0.60
CA MET A 48 -2.83 -18.31 -0.71
C MET A 48 -1.70 -19.34 -0.57
N GLY A 49 -0.90 -19.27 0.48
CA GLY A 49 0.11 -20.28 0.82
C GLY A 49 -0.47 -21.63 1.26
N VAL A 50 -1.79 -21.74 1.49
CA VAL A 50 -2.43 -23.03 1.82
C VAL A 50 -2.59 -23.86 0.56
N ARG A 51 -1.74 -24.87 0.39
CA ARG A 51 -1.67 -25.72 -0.82
C ARG A 51 -2.96 -26.49 -1.10
N SER A 52 -3.64 -27.00 -0.05
CA SER A 52 -4.88 -27.77 -0.20
C SER A 52 -6.04 -26.85 -0.62
N ARG A 53 -6.60 -27.09 -1.82
CA ARG A 53 -7.76 -26.35 -2.32
C ARG A 53 -8.99 -26.50 -1.41
N VAL A 54 -9.19 -27.67 -0.81
CA VAL A 54 -10.30 -27.96 0.09
C VAL A 54 -10.21 -27.12 1.37
N LEU A 55 -9.01 -27.01 1.96
CA LEU A 55 -8.78 -26.15 3.13
C LEU A 55 -8.78 -24.67 2.79
N ARG A 56 -8.28 -24.29 1.61
CA ARG A 56 -8.25 -22.90 1.15
C ARG A 56 -9.65 -22.35 0.82
N ALA A 57 -10.60 -23.19 0.38
CA ALA A 57 -11.92 -22.72 0.00
C ALA A 57 -12.67 -22.00 1.14
N PRO A 58 -12.83 -22.57 2.34
CA PRO A 58 -13.48 -21.87 3.45
C PRO A 58 -12.70 -20.61 3.90
N LEU A 59 -11.35 -20.64 3.86
CA LEU A 59 -10.53 -19.46 4.16
C LEU A 59 -10.77 -18.33 3.13
N SER A 60 -10.95 -18.70 1.87
CA SER A 60 -11.24 -17.73 0.80
C SER A 60 -12.64 -17.12 0.96
N LEU A 61 -13.62 -17.90 1.41
CA LEU A 61 -14.96 -17.38 1.73
C LEU A 61 -14.90 -16.41 2.92
N LEU A 62 -14.15 -16.78 3.96
CA LEU A 62 -13.91 -15.91 5.12
C LEU A 62 -13.23 -14.62 4.72
N TYR A 63 -12.15 -14.69 3.92
CA TYR A 63 -11.47 -13.51 3.38
C TYR A 63 -12.44 -12.58 2.65
N ARG A 64 -13.23 -13.11 1.70
CA ARG A 64 -14.19 -12.31 0.92
C ARG A 64 -15.21 -11.60 1.84
N ARG A 65 -15.66 -12.27 2.91
CA ARG A 65 -16.56 -11.66 3.89
C ARG A 65 -15.87 -10.55 4.68
N MET A 66 -14.65 -10.78 5.15
CA MET A 66 -13.86 -9.80 5.89
C MET A 66 -13.52 -8.60 5.00
N TYR A 67 -13.02 -8.84 3.79
CA TYR A 67 -12.71 -7.79 2.81
C TYR A 67 -13.91 -6.89 2.51
N ARG A 68 -15.07 -7.48 2.18
CA ARG A 68 -16.30 -6.69 1.96
C ARG A 68 -16.69 -5.89 3.20
N LYS A 69 -16.51 -6.44 4.40
CA LYS A 69 -16.83 -5.75 5.65
C LYS A 69 -15.91 -4.54 5.85
N VAL A 70 -14.61 -4.67 5.71
CA VAL A 70 -13.67 -3.55 5.90
C VAL A 70 -13.83 -2.50 4.81
N ARG A 71 -13.95 -2.92 3.54
CA ARG A 71 -14.19 -2.01 2.41
C ARG A 71 -15.45 -1.17 2.60
N ASN A 72 -16.58 -1.80 2.89
CA ASN A 72 -17.86 -1.11 3.02
C ASN A 72 -17.98 -0.30 4.31
N LYS A 73 -17.32 -0.74 5.40
CA LYS A 73 -17.38 -0.05 6.69
C LYS A 73 -16.41 1.13 6.77
N TYR A 74 -15.20 0.98 6.22
CA TYR A 74 -14.14 1.97 6.36
C TYR A 74 -13.86 2.76 5.09
N GLY A 75 -14.44 2.35 3.94
CA GLY A 75 -14.17 2.99 2.65
C GLY A 75 -12.71 2.83 2.22
N ILE A 76 -12.07 1.71 2.55
CA ILE A 76 -10.70 1.40 2.18
C ILE A 76 -10.71 0.16 1.31
N ASP A 77 -10.34 0.32 0.05
CA ASP A 77 -10.24 -0.74 -0.94
C ASP A 77 -8.76 -1.10 -1.16
N LEU A 78 -8.31 -2.15 -0.46
CA LEU A 78 -6.96 -2.69 -0.53
C LEU A 78 -7.06 -4.21 -0.72
N GLU A 79 -6.90 -4.65 -1.96
CA GLU A 79 -6.96 -6.08 -2.30
C GLU A 79 -5.70 -6.83 -1.85
N PHE A 80 -5.81 -8.15 -1.64
CA PHE A 80 -4.66 -8.98 -1.27
C PHE A 80 -3.59 -9.05 -2.38
N SER A 81 -3.95 -8.82 -3.64
CA SER A 81 -3.03 -8.80 -4.79
C SER A 81 -2.06 -7.61 -4.78
N THR A 82 -2.41 -6.52 -4.11
CA THR A 82 -1.48 -5.40 -3.89
C THR A 82 -0.28 -5.89 -3.10
N LYS A 83 0.92 -5.58 -3.57
CA LYS A 83 2.13 -5.85 -2.78
C LYS A 83 2.30 -4.76 -1.71
N VAL A 84 2.30 -5.16 -0.45
CA VAL A 84 2.41 -4.23 0.68
C VAL A 84 3.58 -4.62 1.56
N GLY A 85 4.54 -3.72 1.68
CA GLY A 85 5.73 -3.84 2.50
C GLY A 85 5.44 -3.91 4.00
N ARG A 86 6.46 -3.79 4.81
CA ARG A 86 6.40 -3.88 6.28
C ARG A 86 6.13 -2.52 6.89
N ARG A 87 5.46 -2.49 8.04
CA ARG A 87 5.24 -1.28 8.85
C ARG A 87 4.54 -0.15 8.09
N VAL A 88 3.74 -0.50 7.09
CA VAL A 88 2.91 0.47 6.38
C VAL A 88 1.82 0.99 7.32
N GLN A 89 1.64 2.29 7.34
CA GLN A 89 0.65 2.97 8.17
C GLN A 89 -0.49 3.51 7.32
N ILE A 90 -1.72 3.21 7.71
CA ILE A 90 -2.91 3.78 7.10
C ILE A 90 -3.58 4.67 8.13
N HIS A 91 -3.39 5.97 7.97
CA HIS A 91 -3.96 6.98 8.85
C HIS A 91 -5.32 7.43 8.36
N HIS A 92 -6.26 7.43 9.29
CA HIS A 92 -7.66 7.77 9.05
C HIS A 92 -8.35 6.74 8.15
N GLN A 93 -9.62 6.94 7.92
CA GLN A 93 -10.43 6.05 7.10
C GLN A 93 -11.14 6.86 6.02
N SER A 94 -11.70 6.14 5.04
CA SER A 94 -12.53 6.67 3.97
C SER A 94 -11.78 7.10 2.70
N GLY A 95 -12.29 6.62 1.59
CA GLY A 95 -11.86 7.02 0.25
C GLY A 95 -10.49 6.52 -0.20
N ILE A 96 -9.87 5.57 0.51
CA ILE A 96 -8.59 5.00 0.09
C ILE A 96 -8.87 3.88 -0.92
N ILE A 97 -8.35 4.05 -2.15
CA ILE A 97 -8.54 3.08 -3.24
C ILE A 97 -7.16 2.75 -3.82
N ILE A 98 -6.77 1.49 -3.70
CA ILE A 98 -5.47 1.01 -4.17
C ILE A 98 -5.67 -0.18 -5.10
N ASN A 99 -5.28 -0.01 -6.37
CA ASN A 99 -5.39 -1.05 -7.37
C ASN A 99 -4.48 -2.25 -7.03
N GLY A 100 -4.94 -3.45 -7.34
CA GLY A 100 -4.25 -4.70 -7.03
C GLY A 100 -2.86 -4.87 -7.66
N TYR A 101 -2.50 -4.08 -8.67
CA TYR A 101 -1.16 -4.07 -9.29
C TYR A 101 -0.21 -3.05 -8.67
N CYS A 102 -0.66 -2.25 -7.68
CA CYS A 102 0.23 -1.34 -6.98
C CYS A 102 1.22 -2.08 -6.09
N GLU A 103 2.39 -1.46 -5.91
CA GLU A 103 3.40 -1.90 -4.96
C GLU A 103 3.66 -0.78 -3.94
N ILE A 104 3.68 -1.12 -2.66
CA ILE A 104 3.90 -0.19 -1.55
C ILE A 104 5.09 -0.71 -0.76
N GLY A 105 6.17 0.06 -0.70
CA GLY A 105 7.38 -0.27 0.04
C GLY A 105 7.19 -0.24 1.56
N ASP A 106 8.25 -0.61 2.26
CA ASP A 106 8.30 -0.58 3.73
C ASP A 106 8.13 0.84 4.27
N ASP A 107 7.59 0.98 5.49
CA ASP A 107 7.52 2.23 6.24
C ASP A 107 6.74 3.37 5.57
N CYS A 108 5.92 3.05 4.55
CA CYS A 108 5.07 4.06 3.89
C CYS A 108 3.89 4.50 4.77
N ILE A 109 3.48 5.75 4.57
CA ILE A 109 2.32 6.34 5.24
C ILE A 109 1.29 6.75 4.19
N LEU A 110 0.06 6.24 4.32
CA LEU A 110 -1.06 6.58 3.47
C LEU A 110 -2.16 7.25 4.29
N ARG A 111 -2.72 8.34 3.77
CA ARG A 111 -3.81 9.07 4.42
C ARG A 111 -5.14 8.89 3.70
N GLN A 112 -6.22 9.38 4.30
CA GLN A 112 -7.57 9.30 3.72
C GLN A 112 -7.65 9.85 2.30
N SER A 113 -8.57 9.30 1.52
CA SER A 113 -8.88 9.72 0.14
C SER A 113 -7.72 9.58 -0.86
N VAL A 114 -6.70 8.79 -0.54
CA VAL A 114 -5.61 8.46 -1.47
C VAL A 114 -6.12 7.49 -2.52
N THR A 115 -5.83 7.78 -3.79
CA THR A 115 -6.11 6.89 -4.92
C THR A 115 -4.80 6.51 -5.62
N MET A 116 -4.57 5.20 -5.77
CA MET A 116 -3.44 4.66 -6.53
C MET A 116 -3.94 3.65 -7.55
N GLY A 117 -3.60 3.83 -8.83
CA GLY A 117 -4.09 2.92 -9.84
C GLY A 117 -3.59 3.16 -11.25
N ILE A 118 -4.23 2.49 -12.19
CA ILE A 118 -3.94 2.61 -13.62
C ILE A 118 -4.37 3.99 -14.14
N ARG A 119 -3.64 4.50 -15.13
CA ARG A 119 -3.95 5.78 -15.78
C ARG A 119 -4.86 5.59 -17.00
N SER A 120 -4.75 4.46 -17.70
CA SER A 120 -5.50 4.15 -18.93
C SER A 120 -5.93 2.69 -18.93
N LEU A 121 -7.04 2.41 -19.57
CA LEU A 121 -7.49 1.04 -19.84
C LEU A 121 -6.61 0.30 -20.86
N ASP A 122 -5.77 1.01 -21.60
CA ASP A 122 -4.80 0.40 -22.53
C ASP A 122 -3.61 -0.24 -21.81
N ASP A 123 -3.34 0.16 -20.56
CA ASP A 123 -2.33 -0.44 -19.68
C ASP A 123 -2.95 -0.89 -18.35
N MET A 124 -3.68 -1.99 -18.40
CA MET A 124 -4.41 -2.55 -17.25
C MET A 124 -3.54 -2.98 -16.08
N THR A 125 -2.22 -3.13 -16.27
CA THR A 125 -1.25 -3.49 -15.23
C THR A 125 -0.36 -2.32 -14.83
N GLY A 126 -0.48 -1.17 -15.51
CA GLY A 126 0.34 0.02 -15.29
C GLY A 126 -0.07 0.78 -14.04
N ALA A 127 0.33 0.27 -12.90
CA ALA A 127 0.04 0.86 -11.59
C ALA A 127 1.31 1.36 -10.89
N PRO A 128 1.17 2.30 -9.92
CA PRO A 128 2.30 2.91 -9.24
C PRO A 128 3.05 1.95 -8.31
N THR A 129 4.36 2.19 -8.20
CA THR A 129 5.24 1.60 -7.19
C THR A 129 5.74 2.69 -6.25
N LEU A 130 5.50 2.53 -4.95
CA LEU A 130 6.09 3.36 -3.91
C LEU A 130 7.34 2.69 -3.34
N GLY A 131 8.44 3.43 -3.26
CA GLY A 131 9.64 3.04 -2.54
C GLY A 131 9.42 3.00 -1.02
N ARG A 132 10.51 2.90 -0.27
CA ARG A 132 10.46 2.86 1.21
C ARG A 132 10.23 4.24 1.81
N GLY A 133 9.46 4.31 2.89
CA GLY A 133 9.28 5.53 3.66
C GLY A 133 8.57 6.66 2.91
N VAL A 134 7.81 6.35 1.86
CA VAL A 134 7.04 7.34 1.12
C VAL A 134 5.86 7.84 1.98
N ASP A 135 5.72 9.16 2.08
CA ASP A 135 4.62 9.79 2.80
C ASP A 135 3.59 10.36 1.81
N VAL A 136 2.39 9.77 1.78
CA VAL A 136 1.32 10.16 0.86
C VAL A 136 0.27 10.99 1.57
N GLY A 137 0.19 12.26 1.20
CA GLY A 137 -0.77 13.23 1.73
C GLY A 137 -2.22 12.88 1.41
N ALA A 138 -3.13 13.39 2.25
CA ALA A 138 -4.56 13.17 2.10
C ALA A 138 -5.08 13.64 0.72
N GLY A 139 -5.93 12.83 0.10
CA GLY A 139 -6.53 13.15 -1.20
C GLY A 139 -5.58 13.05 -2.39
N ALA A 140 -4.34 12.59 -2.21
CA ALA A 140 -3.41 12.45 -3.31
C ALA A 140 -3.88 11.36 -4.31
N VAL A 141 -3.63 11.61 -5.59
CA VAL A 141 -3.98 10.71 -6.70
C VAL A 141 -2.70 10.37 -7.45
N ILE A 142 -2.33 9.10 -7.50
CA ILE A 142 -1.10 8.60 -8.11
C ILE A 142 -1.48 7.59 -9.19
N LEU A 143 -1.25 7.91 -10.46
CA LEU A 143 -1.79 7.12 -11.57
C LEU A 143 -0.71 6.77 -12.61
N GLY A 144 -0.78 5.53 -13.07
CA GLY A 144 0.05 5.01 -14.16
C GLY A 144 1.26 4.24 -13.66
N ARG A 145 2.03 3.73 -14.60
CA ARG A 145 3.26 2.98 -14.37
C ARG A 145 4.39 3.94 -13.99
N ILE A 146 4.34 4.43 -12.76
CA ILE A 146 5.30 5.40 -12.24
C ILE A 146 5.93 4.90 -10.94
N THR A 147 7.12 5.39 -10.67
CA THR A 147 7.85 5.08 -9.44
C THR A 147 7.96 6.32 -8.58
N VAL A 148 7.54 6.20 -7.32
CA VAL A 148 7.78 7.20 -6.28
C VAL A 148 8.96 6.71 -5.44
N GLY A 149 10.08 7.41 -5.52
CA GLY A 149 11.35 7.01 -4.90
C GLY A 149 11.32 7.03 -3.37
N ASP A 150 12.31 6.35 -2.76
CA ASP A 150 12.44 6.21 -1.31
C ASP A 150 12.39 7.58 -0.59
N GLY A 151 11.62 7.68 0.48
CA GLY A 151 11.51 8.88 1.29
C GLY A 151 10.84 10.08 0.62
N ALA A 152 10.30 9.92 -0.59
CA ALA A 152 9.57 10.99 -1.26
C ALA A 152 8.28 11.35 -0.52
N GLN A 153 7.84 12.57 -0.69
CA GLN A 153 6.61 13.08 -0.09
C GLN A 153 5.63 13.52 -1.18
N ILE A 154 4.40 13.08 -1.07
CA ILE A 154 3.32 13.49 -1.96
C ILE A 154 2.40 14.42 -1.15
N GLY A 155 2.28 15.65 -1.60
CA GLY A 155 1.46 16.66 -0.94
C GLY A 155 -0.03 16.31 -0.99
N ALA A 156 -0.79 16.84 -0.05
CA ALA A 156 -2.24 16.65 -0.03
C ALA A 156 -2.88 17.14 -1.35
N ASN A 157 -3.83 16.36 -1.88
CA ASN A 157 -4.54 16.63 -3.14
C ASN A 157 -3.62 16.74 -4.39
N ALA A 158 -2.38 16.28 -4.32
CA ALA A 158 -1.52 16.26 -5.49
C ALA A 158 -1.96 15.16 -6.49
N VAL A 159 -1.84 15.44 -7.79
CA VAL A 159 -2.10 14.49 -8.86
C VAL A 159 -0.78 14.15 -9.55
N VAL A 160 -0.23 12.99 -9.21
CA VAL A 160 1.09 12.51 -9.67
C VAL A 160 0.92 11.60 -10.88
N LEU A 161 1.54 11.99 -12.00
CA LEU A 161 1.42 11.32 -13.31
C LEU A 161 2.78 10.96 -13.92
N GLU A 162 3.87 11.23 -13.19
CA GLU A 162 5.26 10.98 -13.59
C GLU A 162 6.09 10.53 -12.39
N ASP A 163 7.26 9.97 -12.65
CA ASP A 163 8.16 9.48 -11.60
C ASP A 163 8.57 10.60 -10.63
N VAL A 164 8.64 10.27 -9.34
CA VAL A 164 9.09 11.18 -8.28
C VAL A 164 10.43 10.68 -7.75
N PRO A 165 11.51 11.48 -7.87
CA PRO A 165 12.82 11.09 -7.34
C PRO A 165 12.83 10.82 -5.84
N PRO A 166 13.78 10.00 -5.33
CA PRO A 166 13.94 9.77 -3.91
C PRO A 166 14.08 11.10 -3.12
N GLY A 167 13.40 11.21 -1.98
CA GLY A 167 13.41 12.39 -1.12
C GLY A 167 12.72 13.63 -1.66
N ALA A 168 12.26 13.63 -2.91
CA ALA A 168 11.60 14.78 -3.52
C ALA A 168 10.19 15.01 -2.95
N LEU A 169 9.64 16.19 -3.19
CA LEU A 169 8.27 16.55 -2.86
C LEU A 169 7.46 16.78 -4.15
N ALA A 170 6.35 16.07 -4.31
CA ALA A 170 5.42 16.28 -5.42
C ALA A 170 4.15 16.98 -4.92
N VAL A 171 3.80 18.15 -5.48
CA VAL A 171 2.65 18.96 -5.05
C VAL A 171 1.91 19.59 -6.23
N GLY A 172 0.60 19.70 -6.13
CA GLY A 172 -0.25 20.40 -7.11
C GLY A 172 -0.98 19.47 -8.08
N VAL A 173 -1.74 20.06 -9.03
CA VAL A 173 -2.57 19.38 -10.03
C VAL A 173 -2.35 20.02 -11.40
N PRO A 174 -1.62 19.35 -12.33
CA PRO A 174 -0.78 18.16 -12.09
C PRO A 174 0.36 18.47 -11.12
N ALA A 175 0.90 17.43 -10.48
CA ALA A 175 1.97 17.61 -9.50
C ALA A 175 3.24 18.17 -10.15
N ARG A 176 3.90 19.07 -9.43
CA ARG A 176 5.25 19.55 -9.73
C ARG A 176 6.20 18.91 -8.75
N ILE A 177 7.32 18.45 -9.25
CA ILE A 177 8.36 17.82 -8.43
C ILE A 177 9.32 18.89 -7.95
N ILE A 178 9.51 18.97 -6.64
CA ILE A 178 10.44 19.87 -5.97
C ILE A 178 11.54 19.00 -5.39
N GLU A 179 12.73 19.05 -5.98
CA GLU A 179 13.89 18.40 -5.41
C GLU A 179 14.25 19.06 -4.07
N ARG A 180 14.46 18.23 -3.06
CA ARG A 180 14.94 18.68 -1.75
C ARG A 180 16.40 18.34 -1.64
N ALA A 181 17.19 19.28 -1.16
CA ALA A 181 18.57 18.96 -0.76
C ALA A 181 18.51 17.84 0.29
N ALA A 182 19.33 16.80 0.11
CA ALA A 182 19.44 15.73 1.10
C ALA A 182 19.70 16.37 2.48
N PRO A 183 19.02 15.90 3.55
CA PRO A 183 19.31 16.41 4.88
C PRO A 183 20.80 16.24 5.17
N PRO A 184 21.48 17.25 5.73
CA PRO A 184 22.88 17.13 6.05
C PRO A 184 23.07 15.98 7.05
N GLY A 185 23.72 14.88 6.63
CA GLY A 185 23.99 13.70 7.46
C GLY A 185 23.56 12.34 6.92
N ALA A 186 22.87 12.27 5.78
CA ALA A 186 22.62 10.99 5.11
C ALA A 186 23.80 10.56 4.24
N ALA A 187 25.00 10.51 4.82
CA ALA A 187 26.11 9.78 4.21
C ALA A 187 25.81 8.29 4.40
N ILE A 188 25.60 7.59 3.29
CA ILE A 188 25.60 6.13 3.25
C ILE A 188 27.04 5.73 3.61
N GLU A 189 27.26 5.23 4.83
CA GLU A 189 28.50 4.52 5.11
C GLU A 189 28.52 3.23 4.27
N PRO A 190 29.67 2.91 3.67
CA PRO A 190 29.84 1.79 2.73
C PRO A 190 29.70 0.42 3.37
#